data_ec24e36af2e4812ce6ca33dcf4a6f742
#
_entry.id   ec24e36af2e4812ce6ca33dcf4a6f742
#
_cell.length_a   1.000
_cell.length_b   1.000
_cell.length_c   1.000
_cell.angle_alpha   90.00
_cell.angle_beta   90.00
_cell.angle_gamma   90.00
#
_symmetry.space_group_name_H-M   'P 1'
#
loop_
_entity.id
_entity.type
_entity.pdbx_description
1 polymer ?
#
loop_
_entity_poly.entity_id
_entity_poly.type
_entity_poly.pdbx_seq_one_letter_code
_entity_poly.pdbx_strand_id
1 'polypeptide(L)'
;RKPVVYRCHCGFVEFAVPIMINDHYLGAFISGQVKVEEEKEQSISYILNNNDVWKDNPWLINLHQNTRRMPYERFESTASTLLHVSSYLVEQAHTNNIQRE
;
A
#
# COMPACT_ATOMS: atom_id res chain seq x y z
N ARG A 1 -14.00 -3.51 3.55
CA ARG A 1 -13.22 -2.49 2.82
C ARG A 1 -12.14 -1.91 3.71
N LYS A 2 -11.00 -2.57 3.74
CA LYS A 2 -9.85 -2.11 4.49
C LYS A 2 -8.65 -2.03 3.57
N PRO A 3 -7.69 -1.13 3.85
CA PRO A 3 -6.41 -1.18 3.17
C PRO A 3 -5.74 -2.52 3.47
N VAL A 4 -5.05 -3.06 2.49
CA VAL A 4 -4.25 -4.27 2.67
C VAL A 4 -2.80 -3.84 2.78
N VAL A 5 -2.17 -4.12 3.93
CA VAL A 5 -0.76 -3.83 4.17
C VAL A 5 0.01 -5.13 4.00
N TYR A 6 1.02 -5.11 3.16
CA TYR A 6 1.80 -6.30 2.86
C TYR A 6 3.26 -5.94 2.60
N ARG A 7 4.10 -6.95 2.59
CA ARG A 7 5.54 -6.80 2.36
C ARG A 7 5.90 -7.31 0.96
N CYS A 8 6.60 -6.52 0.18
CA CYS A 8 7.05 -6.94 -1.14
C CYS A 8 8.25 -7.89 -1.03
N HIS A 9 8.69 -8.44 -2.16
CA HIS A 9 9.76 -9.43 -2.21
C HIS A 9 11.12 -8.93 -1.69
N CYS A 10 11.33 -7.62 -1.62
CA CYS A 10 12.54 -7.01 -1.04
C CYS A 10 12.37 -6.61 0.42
N GLY A 11 11.23 -6.92 1.03
CA GLY A 11 10.96 -6.61 2.42
C GLY A 11 10.41 -5.22 2.69
N PHE A 12 10.23 -4.39 1.67
CA PHE A 12 9.56 -3.10 1.82
C PHE A 12 8.07 -3.29 2.07
N VAL A 13 7.48 -2.36 2.79
CA VAL A 13 6.06 -2.39 3.11
C VAL A 13 5.30 -1.50 2.13
N GLU A 14 4.23 -2.05 1.61
CA GLU A 14 3.31 -1.36 0.71
C GLU A 14 1.90 -1.50 1.23
N PHE A 15 0.98 -0.66 0.74
CA PHE A 15 -0.43 -0.89 0.98
C PHE A 15 -1.21 -0.80 -0.34
N ALA A 16 -2.32 -1.54 -0.39
CA ALA A 16 -3.28 -1.48 -1.47
C ALA A 16 -4.62 -1.03 -0.92
N VAL A 17 -5.22 -0.04 -1.57
CA VAL A 17 -6.53 0.49 -1.21
C VAL A 17 -7.50 0.10 -2.31
N PRO A 18 -8.50 -0.76 -2.01
CA PRO A 18 -9.43 -1.22 -3.04
C PRO A 18 -10.36 -0.10 -3.50
N ILE A 19 -10.66 -0.10 -4.80
CA ILE A 19 -11.63 0.81 -5.40
C ILE A 19 -12.88 -0.01 -5.69
N MET A 20 -13.98 0.30 -5.00
CA MET A 20 -15.22 -0.45 -5.07
C MET A 20 -16.39 0.45 -5.40
N ILE A 21 -17.31 -0.01 -6.24
CA ILE A 21 -18.62 0.62 -6.46
C ILE A 21 -19.67 -0.46 -6.31
N ASN A 22 -20.59 -0.28 -5.36
CA ASN A 22 -21.69 -1.23 -5.11
C ASN A 22 -21.19 -2.67 -4.98
N ASP A 23 -20.09 -2.88 -4.23
CA ASP A 23 -19.44 -4.16 -4.01
C ASP A 23 -18.75 -4.76 -5.24
N HIS A 24 -18.68 -4.02 -6.35
CA HIS A 24 -17.88 -4.42 -7.49
C HIS A 24 -16.46 -3.89 -7.36
N TYR A 25 -15.49 -4.80 -7.45
CA TYR A 25 -14.09 -4.44 -7.42
C TYR A 25 -13.64 -3.91 -8.77
N LEU A 26 -13.13 -2.69 -8.80
CA LEU A 26 -12.68 -2.03 -10.03
C LEU A 26 -11.15 -2.03 -10.16
N GLY A 27 -10.44 -2.03 -9.05
CA GLY A 27 -9.00 -1.92 -9.03
C GLY A 27 -8.50 -1.51 -7.66
N ALA A 28 -7.27 -1.06 -7.58
CA ALA A 28 -6.69 -0.62 -6.32
C ALA A 28 -5.68 0.50 -6.55
N PHE A 29 -5.59 1.39 -5.57
CA PHE A 29 -4.43 2.27 -5.45
C PHE A 29 -3.36 1.54 -4.65
N ILE A 30 -2.14 1.51 -5.15
CA ILE A 30 -1.01 0.90 -4.47
C ILE A 30 0.01 1.99 -4.15
N SER A 31 0.43 2.03 -2.91
CA SER A 31 1.40 3.02 -2.45
C SER A 31 2.41 2.37 -1.51
N GLY A 32 3.56 2.92 -1.48
CA GLY A 32 4.75 2.46 -0.79
C GLY A 32 5.89 2.95 -1.66
N GLN A 33 7.05 2.52 -1.54
CA GLN A 33 7.60 1.49 -0.67
C GLN A 33 8.33 2.17 0.47
N VAL A 34 8.16 1.68 1.67
CA VAL A 34 8.81 2.24 2.85
C VAL A 34 9.32 1.10 3.74
N LYS A 35 10.23 1.45 4.64
CA LYS A 35 10.63 0.58 5.74
C LYS A 35 9.83 0.98 6.96
N VAL A 36 9.22 0.02 7.63
CA VAL A 36 8.49 0.26 8.87
C VAL A 36 9.43 -0.01 10.04
N GLU A 37 9.52 0.93 10.97
CA GLU A 37 10.55 0.94 12.02
C GLU A 37 10.21 0.17 13.29
N GLU A 38 9.02 -0.37 13.44
CA GLU A 38 8.56 -0.91 14.71
C GLU A 38 8.48 -2.44 14.72
N GLU A 39 8.26 -3.01 15.91
CA GLU A 39 8.15 -4.46 16.10
C GLU A 39 7.08 -5.08 15.20
N LYS A 40 6.05 -4.33 14.88
CA LYS A 40 4.99 -4.77 13.98
C LYS A 40 5.48 -5.08 12.58
N GLU A 41 6.65 -4.58 12.22
CA GLU A 41 7.28 -4.90 10.94
C GLU A 41 7.35 -6.41 10.72
N GLN A 42 7.62 -7.17 11.77
CA GLN A 42 7.74 -8.62 11.68
C GLN A 42 6.41 -9.33 11.46
N SER A 43 5.31 -8.69 11.82
CA SER A 43 3.97 -9.29 11.68
C SER A 43 3.35 -9.06 10.31
N ILE A 44 3.96 -8.24 9.47
CA ILE A 44 3.45 -7.94 8.13
C ILE A 44 3.85 -9.07 7.18
N SER A 45 2.86 -9.69 6.56
CA SER A 45 3.09 -10.84 5.68
C SER A 45 3.66 -10.45 4.34
N TYR A 46 4.51 -11.30 3.78
CA TYR A 46 4.94 -11.19 2.39
C TYR A 46 3.82 -11.64 1.47
N ILE A 47 3.58 -10.88 0.41
CA ILE A 47 2.62 -11.30 -0.61
C ILE A 47 3.28 -12.25 -1.61
N LEU A 48 4.59 -12.13 -1.77
CA LEU A 48 5.42 -13.01 -2.60
C LEU A 48 6.58 -13.52 -1.77
N ASN A 49 7.23 -14.56 -2.25
CA ASN A 49 8.41 -15.08 -1.57
C ASN A 49 9.48 -14.00 -1.48
N ASN A 50 10.12 -13.93 -0.30
CA ASN A 50 11.21 -12.99 -0.10
C ASN A 50 12.36 -13.33 -1.05
N ASN A 51 12.78 -12.34 -1.84
CA ASN A 51 13.85 -12.50 -2.81
C ASN A 51 15.06 -11.71 -2.34
N ASP A 52 16.16 -12.42 -2.04
CA ASP A 52 17.38 -11.83 -1.52
C ASP A 52 18.46 -11.62 -2.58
N VAL A 53 18.13 -11.82 -3.85
CA VAL A 53 19.11 -11.67 -4.95
C VAL A 53 19.74 -10.28 -4.97
N TRP A 54 18.95 -9.25 -4.61
CA TRP A 54 19.43 -7.87 -4.55
C TRP A 54 20.58 -7.67 -3.55
N LYS A 55 20.73 -8.56 -2.57
CA LYS A 55 21.76 -8.46 -1.54
C LYS A 55 23.17 -8.70 -2.09
N ASP A 56 23.27 -9.23 -3.29
CA ASP A 56 24.56 -9.47 -3.94
C ASP A 56 25.04 -8.28 -4.77
N ASN A 57 24.22 -7.25 -4.89
CA ASN A 57 24.54 -6.06 -5.69
C ASN A 57 24.73 -4.84 -4.77
N PRO A 58 25.97 -4.30 -4.65
CA PRO A 58 26.22 -3.16 -3.75
C PRO A 58 25.38 -1.93 -4.05
N TRP A 59 25.08 -1.67 -5.32
CA TRP A 59 24.26 -0.53 -5.72
C TRP A 59 22.82 -0.68 -5.23
N LEU A 60 22.25 -1.87 -5.35
CA LEU A 60 20.90 -2.15 -4.87
C LEU A 60 20.85 -2.12 -3.34
N ILE A 61 21.88 -2.61 -2.66
CA ILE A 61 21.98 -2.53 -1.20
C ILE A 61 21.94 -1.07 -0.76
N ASN A 62 22.69 -0.20 -1.44
CA ASN A 62 22.72 1.21 -1.12
C ASN A 62 21.33 1.85 -1.28
N LEU A 63 20.63 1.55 -2.36
CA LEU A 63 19.27 2.05 -2.58
C LEU A 63 18.32 1.53 -1.50
N HIS A 64 18.43 0.28 -1.14
CA HIS A 64 17.59 -0.33 -0.10
C HIS A 64 17.83 0.34 1.26
N GLN A 65 19.08 0.62 1.61
CA GLN A 65 19.41 1.28 2.88
C GLN A 65 18.92 2.72 2.93
N ASN A 66 18.86 3.39 1.79
CA ASN A 66 18.40 4.78 1.69
C ASN A 66 16.90 4.93 1.50
N THR A 67 16.16 3.84 1.47
CA THR A 67 14.71 3.90 1.37
C THR A 67 14.13 4.50 2.64
N ARG A 68 13.11 5.33 2.46
CA ARG A 68 12.48 6.07 3.54
C ARG A 68 11.93 5.15 4.62
N ARG A 69 12.17 5.53 5.87
CA ARG A 69 11.62 4.83 7.04
C ARG A 69 10.42 5.59 7.57
N MET A 70 9.48 4.85 8.14
CA MET A 70 8.24 5.43 8.64
C MET A 70 7.70 4.58 9.80
N PRO A 71 7.17 5.20 10.87
CA PRO A 71 6.47 4.44 11.92
C PRO A 71 5.24 3.75 11.35
N TYR A 72 4.95 2.55 11.84
CA TYR A 72 3.81 1.76 11.36
C TYR A 72 2.49 2.50 11.50
N GLU A 73 2.25 3.15 12.64
CA GLU A 73 1.01 3.88 12.87
C GLU A 73 0.79 4.98 11.84
N ARG A 74 1.84 5.67 11.46
CA ARG A 74 1.75 6.72 10.44
C ARG A 74 1.43 6.14 9.07
N PHE A 75 2.05 5.02 8.75
CA PHE A 75 1.82 4.32 7.50
C PHE A 75 0.36 3.83 7.42
N GLU A 76 -0.11 3.19 8.48
CA GLU A 76 -1.49 2.71 8.57
C GLU A 76 -2.50 3.84 8.49
N SER A 77 -2.25 4.95 9.20
CA SER A 77 -3.13 6.12 9.16
C SER A 77 -3.21 6.73 7.76
N THR A 78 -2.10 6.77 7.06
CA THR A 78 -2.06 7.25 5.68
C THR A 78 -2.89 6.35 4.77
N ALA A 79 -2.76 5.04 4.92
CA ALA A 79 -3.52 4.08 4.15
C ALA A 79 -5.02 4.21 4.40
N SER A 80 -5.42 4.35 5.66
CA SER A 80 -6.83 4.53 6.04
C SER A 80 -7.39 5.83 5.49
N THR A 81 -6.62 6.92 5.57
CA THR A 81 -7.03 8.21 5.02
C THR A 81 -7.24 8.13 3.52
N LEU A 82 -6.32 7.49 2.81
CA LEU A 82 -6.44 7.32 1.37
C LEU A 82 -7.68 6.49 1.01
N LEU A 83 -7.96 5.45 1.79
CA LEU A 83 -9.17 4.64 1.58
C LEU A 83 -10.43 5.50 1.67
N HIS A 84 -10.56 6.30 2.72
CA HIS A 84 -11.74 7.14 2.91
C HIS A 84 -11.87 8.19 1.82
N VAL A 85 -10.79 8.88 1.48
CA VAL A 85 -10.82 9.92 0.45
C VAL A 85 -11.14 9.34 -0.92
N SER A 86 -10.46 8.24 -1.30
CA SER A 86 -10.67 7.62 -2.60
C SER A 86 -12.08 7.03 -2.73
N SER A 87 -12.59 6.42 -1.68
CA SER A 87 -13.95 5.87 -1.68
C SER A 87 -14.98 6.98 -1.87
N TYR A 88 -14.81 8.11 -1.19
CA TYR A 88 -15.70 9.25 -1.35
C TYR A 88 -15.69 9.78 -2.78
N LEU A 89 -14.50 9.98 -3.35
CA LEU A 89 -14.37 10.52 -4.70
C LEU A 89 -14.96 9.57 -5.75
N VAL A 90 -14.74 8.28 -5.59
CA VAL A 90 -15.28 7.28 -6.52
C VAL A 90 -16.81 7.24 -6.45
N GLU A 91 -17.38 7.31 -5.25
CA GLU A 91 -18.85 7.33 -5.08
C GLU A 91 -19.44 8.59 -5.69
N GLN A 92 -18.80 9.75 -5.51
CA GLN A 92 -19.27 11.00 -6.11
C GLN A 92 -19.24 10.94 -7.63
N ALA A 93 -18.19 10.40 -8.21
CA ALA A 93 -18.08 10.25 -9.65
C ALA A 93 -19.17 9.32 -10.20
N HIS A 94 -19.42 8.21 -9.51
CA HIS A 94 -20.48 7.27 -9.88
C HIS A 94 -21.85 7.91 -9.82
N THR A 95 -22.15 8.64 -8.75
CA THR A 95 -23.43 9.35 -8.58
C THR A 95 -23.63 10.38 -9.70
N ASN A 96 -22.58 11.15 -10.02
CA ASN A 96 -22.67 12.16 -11.07
C ASN A 96 -22.94 11.51 -12.44
N ASN A 97 -22.34 10.37 -12.73
CA ASN A 97 -22.60 9.66 -13.99
C ASN A 97 -24.05 9.19 -14.09
N ILE A 98 -24.61 8.68 -13.00
CA ILE A 98 -26.00 8.26 -12.97
C ILE A 98 -26.93 9.46 -13.21
N GLN A 99 -26.64 10.60 -12.61
CA GLN A 99 -27.45 11.80 -12.76
C GLN A 99 -27.43 12.39 -14.17
N ARG A 100 -26.36 12.13 -14.93
CA ARG A 100 -26.24 12.60 -16.32
C ARG A 100 -27.06 11.77 -17.30
N GLU A 101 -27.36 10.56 -16.94
CA GLU A 101 -28.14 9.64 -17.76
C GLU A 101 -29.64 9.88 -17.55
#